data_4677046e1daec4c2c916a11a13b5b175
#
_entry.id   4677046e1daec4c2c916a11a13b5b175
#
_cell.length_a   1.000
_cell.length_b   1.000
_cell.length_c   1.000
_cell.angle_alpha   90.00
_cell.angle_beta   90.00
_cell.angle_gamma   90.00
#
_symmetry.space_group_name_H-M   'P 1'
#
loop_
_entity.id
_entity.type
_entity.pdbx_description
1 polymer ?
#
loop_
_entity_poly.entity_id
_entity_poly.type
_entity_poly.pdbx_seq_one_letter_code
_entity_poly.pdbx_strand_id
1 'polypeptide(L)'
;MDAFDADALIYAAVPGHPLGERVAALFRLASPGVGSVLLLPEVLGKPLRDGTADEVRVLAGLLGRLDLRPVDRATAELAAALSSRYRLRTADATHLATAVSMGADRFITNNKRDFSTGITEIDIIHPEELPDPEPLDDSDVPLMPL
;
A
#
# COMPACT_ATOMS: atom_id res chain seq x y z
N MET A 1 11.62 5.07 -3.50
CA MET A 1 10.18 5.11 -3.83
C MET A 1 9.53 3.83 -3.34
N ASP A 2 8.50 3.96 -2.53
CA ASP A 2 7.79 2.82 -1.95
C ASP A 2 6.54 2.49 -2.76
N ALA A 3 6.20 1.21 -2.82
CA ALA A 3 4.91 0.74 -3.32
C ALA A 3 4.17 0.05 -2.17
N PHE A 4 2.84 0.07 -2.21
CA PHE A 4 2.01 -0.41 -1.12
C PHE A 4 1.03 -1.48 -1.59
N ASP A 5 0.87 -2.50 -0.74
CA ASP A 5 -0.21 -3.46 -0.83
C ASP A 5 -1.45 -2.93 -0.10
N ALA A 6 -2.61 -3.49 -0.41
CA ALA A 6 -3.89 -3.06 0.16
C ALA A 6 -3.93 -3.16 1.69
N ASP A 7 -3.44 -4.26 2.25
CA ASP A 7 -3.49 -4.50 3.69
C ASP A 7 -2.68 -3.47 4.49
N ALA A 8 -1.53 -3.03 3.98
CA ALA A 8 -0.73 -2.00 4.62
C ALA A 8 -1.51 -0.68 4.76
N LEU A 9 -2.27 -0.31 3.72
CA LEU A 9 -3.11 0.90 3.74
C LEU A 9 -4.28 0.76 4.72
N ILE A 10 -4.90 -0.41 4.76
CA ILE A 10 -6.02 -0.69 5.66
C ILE A 10 -5.56 -0.54 7.12
N TYR A 11 -4.40 -1.10 7.48
CA TYR A 11 -3.83 -0.94 8.82
C TYR A 11 -3.46 0.51 9.13
N ALA A 12 -2.91 1.24 8.14
CA ALA A 12 -2.55 2.65 8.32
C ALA A 12 -3.77 3.53 8.65
N ALA A 13 -4.95 3.13 8.21
CA ALA A 13 -6.19 3.85 8.48
C ALA A 13 -6.81 3.53 9.85
N VAL A 14 -6.30 2.54 10.58
CA VAL A 14 -6.82 2.17 11.92
C VAL A 14 -6.13 3.03 12.98
N PRO A 15 -6.85 3.94 13.65
CA PRO A 15 -6.26 4.79 14.68
C PRO A 15 -5.65 3.95 15.82
N GLY A 16 -4.42 4.28 16.20
CA GLY A 16 -3.73 3.62 17.30
C GLY A 16 -3.21 2.21 17.02
N HIS A 17 -3.34 1.72 15.78
CA HIS A 17 -2.78 0.42 15.42
C HIS A 17 -1.24 0.53 15.32
N PRO A 18 -0.47 -0.20 16.14
CA PRO A 18 0.99 0.00 16.21
C PRO A 18 1.72 -0.16 14.87
N LEU A 19 1.37 -1.17 14.10
CA LEU A 19 1.95 -1.37 12.77
C LEU A 19 1.40 -0.39 11.75
N GLY A 20 0.12 -0.06 11.86
CA GLY A 20 -0.52 0.93 11.00
C GLY A 20 0.08 2.31 11.14
N GLU A 21 0.46 2.71 12.34
CA GLU A 21 1.12 4.01 12.59
C GLU A 21 2.48 4.11 11.90
N ARG A 22 3.21 3.02 11.82
CA ARG A 22 4.49 2.97 11.09
C ARG A 22 4.30 3.19 9.59
N VAL A 23 3.26 2.61 9.02
CA VAL A 23 2.91 2.83 7.60
C VAL A 23 2.40 4.25 7.40
N ALA A 24 1.51 4.73 8.27
CA ALA A 24 0.96 6.09 8.19
C ALA A 24 2.04 7.16 8.21
N ALA A 25 3.12 6.94 8.96
CA ALA A 25 4.25 7.86 9.03
C ALA A 25 4.92 8.08 7.67
N LEU A 26 4.90 7.09 6.78
CA LEU A 26 5.43 7.24 5.41
C LEU A 26 4.62 8.24 4.58
N PHE A 27 3.34 8.41 4.90
CA PHE A 27 2.44 9.35 4.21
C PHE A 27 2.65 10.81 4.64
N ARG A 28 3.55 11.07 5.60
CA ARG A 28 3.99 12.43 5.93
C ARG A 28 5.01 12.98 4.93
N LEU A 29 5.60 12.11 4.11
CA LEU A 29 6.50 12.50 3.04
C LEU A 29 5.72 13.23 1.94
N ALA A 30 6.40 14.14 1.22
CA ALA A 30 5.79 14.90 0.15
C ALA A 30 5.28 14.00 -0.99
N SER A 31 5.97 12.88 -1.23
CA SER A 31 5.64 11.89 -2.25
C SER A 31 5.78 10.50 -1.64
N PRO A 32 4.73 9.98 -0.99
CA PRO A 32 4.85 8.74 -0.22
C PRO A 32 5.09 7.49 -1.06
N GLY A 33 4.62 7.45 -2.31
CA GLY A 33 4.91 6.32 -3.17
C GLY A 33 3.87 6.07 -4.27
N VAL A 34 3.85 4.83 -4.73
CA VAL A 34 3.07 4.38 -5.88
C VAL A 34 2.18 3.19 -5.52
N GLY A 35 1.23 2.90 -6.38
CA GLY A 35 0.39 1.72 -6.27
C GLY A 35 -0.38 1.46 -7.55
N SER A 36 -1.06 0.32 -7.58
CA SER A 36 -1.98 -0.04 -8.65
C SER A 36 -3.34 0.62 -8.45
N VAL A 37 -4.01 0.98 -9.53
CA VAL A 37 -5.42 1.41 -9.48
C VAL A 37 -6.34 0.36 -8.87
N LEU A 38 -5.94 -0.92 -8.83
CA LEU A 38 -6.68 -1.98 -8.14
C LEU A 38 -6.79 -1.74 -6.63
N LEU A 39 -5.94 -0.91 -6.05
CA LEU A 39 -6.09 -0.51 -4.66
C LEU A 39 -7.44 0.17 -4.39
N LEU A 40 -7.98 0.89 -5.37
CA LEU A 40 -9.25 1.59 -5.22
C LEU A 40 -10.40 0.63 -4.86
N PRO A 41 -10.75 -0.37 -5.68
CA PRO A 41 -11.83 -1.28 -5.33
C PRO A 41 -11.47 -2.21 -4.16
N GLU A 42 -10.22 -2.60 -4.05
CA GLU A 42 -9.79 -3.53 -3.00
C GLU A 42 -9.83 -2.90 -1.61
N VAL A 43 -9.42 -1.64 -1.49
CA VAL A 43 -9.39 -0.91 -0.22
C VAL A 43 -10.74 -0.28 0.11
N LEU A 44 -11.43 0.28 -0.88
CA LEU A 44 -12.67 1.04 -0.67
C LEU A 44 -13.95 0.21 -0.78
N GLY A 45 -13.88 -0.96 -1.40
CA GLY A 45 -15.08 -1.75 -1.71
C GLY A 45 -15.91 -2.10 -0.48
N LYS A 46 -15.28 -2.63 0.56
CA LYS A 46 -15.97 -3.02 1.80
C LYS A 46 -16.51 -1.81 2.57
N PRO A 47 -15.72 -0.77 2.89
CA PRO A 47 -16.26 0.38 3.61
C PRO A 47 -17.35 1.12 2.85
N LEU A 48 -17.30 1.20 1.52
CA LEU A 48 -18.38 1.76 0.71
C LEU A 48 -19.66 0.94 0.84
N ARG A 49 -19.55 -0.38 0.76
CA ARG A 49 -20.69 -1.29 0.90
C ARG A 49 -21.31 -1.20 2.29
N ASP A 50 -20.48 -1.11 3.33
CA ASP A 50 -20.92 -1.08 4.72
C ASP A 50 -21.37 0.33 5.18
N GLY A 51 -21.17 1.36 4.35
CA GLY A 51 -21.57 2.73 4.66
C GLY A 51 -20.73 3.40 5.75
N THR A 52 -19.51 2.97 5.97
CA THR A 52 -18.58 3.54 6.96
C THR A 52 -17.87 4.77 6.39
N ALA A 53 -18.58 5.91 6.40
CA ALA A 53 -18.13 7.13 5.72
C ALA A 53 -16.77 7.65 6.21
N ASP A 54 -16.49 7.56 7.51
CA ASP A 54 -15.22 8.02 8.07
C ASP A 54 -14.06 7.16 7.59
N GLU A 55 -14.24 5.85 7.54
CA GLU A 55 -13.25 4.92 7.03
C GLU A 55 -12.97 5.17 5.54
N VAL A 56 -14.02 5.36 4.74
CA VAL A 56 -13.89 5.70 3.32
C VAL A 56 -13.07 6.98 3.15
N ARG A 57 -13.35 8.01 3.93
CA ARG A 57 -12.65 9.29 3.85
C ARG A 57 -11.15 9.14 4.14
N VAL A 58 -10.80 8.42 5.21
CA VAL A 58 -9.39 8.21 5.59
C VAL A 58 -8.66 7.41 4.52
N LEU A 59 -9.24 6.31 4.07
CA LEU A 59 -8.64 5.45 3.05
C LEU A 59 -8.53 6.17 1.70
N ALA A 60 -9.56 6.90 1.29
CA ALA A 60 -9.52 7.70 0.06
C ALA A 60 -8.44 8.78 0.14
N GLY A 61 -8.24 9.38 1.31
CA GLY A 61 -7.17 10.35 1.56
C GLY A 61 -5.78 9.74 1.37
N LEU A 62 -5.55 8.55 1.90
CA LEU A 62 -4.29 7.83 1.71
C LEU A 62 -4.06 7.48 0.24
N LEU A 63 -5.07 6.93 -0.43
CA LEU A 63 -5.00 6.58 -1.85
C LEU A 63 -4.73 7.81 -2.73
N GLY A 64 -5.32 8.95 -2.38
CA GLY A 64 -5.11 10.22 -3.09
C GLY A 64 -3.68 10.75 -3.00
N ARG A 65 -2.88 10.28 -2.03
CA ARG A 65 -1.49 10.63 -1.86
C ARG A 65 -0.53 9.78 -2.70
N LEU A 66 -1.01 8.66 -3.22
CA LEU A 66 -0.22 7.74 -4.04
C LEU A 66 -0.32 8.10 -5.53
N ASP A 67 0.76 7.85 -6.26
CA ASP A 67 0.73 7.81 -7.71
C ASP A 67 0.13 6.45 -8.13
N LEU A 68 -1.16 6.43 -8.42
CA LEU A 68 -1.85 5.22 -8.82
C LEU A 68 -1.74 5.00 -10.33
N ARG A 69 -1.26 3.82 -10.71
CA ARG A 69 -1.00 3.48 -12.10
C ARG A 69 -2.01 2.48 -12.65
N PRO A 70 -2.46 2.68 -13.90
CA PRO A 70 -3.29 1.71 -14.58
C PRO A 70 -2.57 0.37 -14.75
N VAL A 71 -3.36 -0.70 -14.81
CA VAL A 71 -2.84 -2.02 -15.16
C VAL A 71 -2.93 -2.15 -16.68
N ASP A 72 -1.81 -1.90 -17.34
CA ASP A 72 -1.71 -2.10 -18.78
C ASP A 72 -1.37 -3.56 -19.12
N ARG A 73 -1.31 -3.86 -20.41
CA ARG A 73 -1.03 -5.23 -20.86
C ARG A 73 0.33 -5.74 -20.36
N ALA A 74 1.37 -4.92 -20.45
CA ALA A 74 2.70 -5.31 -20.01
C ALA A 74 2.73 -5.63 -18.51
N THR A 75 2.07 -4.80 -17.70
CA THR A 75 1.94 -5.04 -16.26
C THR A 75 1.15 -6.32 -15.97
N ALA A 76 0.08 -6.56 -16.70
CA ALA A 76 -0.72 -7.78 -16.55
C ALA A 76 0.06 -9.03 -16.94
N GLU A 77 0.88 -8.99 -17.98
CA GLU A 77 1.76 -10.08 -18.38
C GLU A 77 2.82 -10.37 -17.32
N LEU A 78 3.41 -9.31 -16.75
CA LEU A 78 4.36 -9.46 -15.62
C LEU A 78 3.65 -10.05 -14.40
N ALA A 79 2.43 -9.64 -14.10
CA ALA A 79 1.63 -10.20 -13.01
C ALA A 79 1.40 -11.71 -13.22
N ALA A 80 1.12 -12.14 -14.44
CA ALA A 80 0.97 -13.55 -14.76
C ALA A 80 2.25 -14.35 -14.47
N ALA A 81 3.41 -13.80 -14.85
CA ALA A 81 4.69 -14.42 -14.57
C ALA A 81 5.00 -14.51 -13.07
N LEU A 82 4.74 -13.43 -12.33
CA LEU A 82 4.95 -13.39 -10.88
C LEU A 82 3.97 -14.31 -10.14
N SER A 83 2.71 -14.36 -10.57
CA SER A 83 1.72 -15.28 -10.03
C SER A 83 2.16 -16.74 -10.18
N SER A 84 2.66 -17.10 -11.34
CA SER A 84 3.19 -18.44 -11.61
C SER A 84 4.42 -18.76 -10.75
N ARG A 85 5.35 -17.82 -10.67
CA ARG A 85 6.62 -18.00 -9.96
C ARG A 85 6.45 -18.14 -8.45
N TYR A 86 5.60 -17.30 -7.86
CA TYR A 86 5.46 -17.16 -6.41
C TYR A 86 4.11 -17.67 -5.88
N ARG A 87 3.27 -18.21 -6.73
CA ARG A 87 1.92 -18.70 -6.38
C ARG A 87 1.07 -17.63 -5.74
N LEU A 88 1.12 -16.42 -6.28
CA LEU A 88 0.35 -15.29 -5.81
C LEU A 88 -1.06 -15.29 -6.42
N ARG A 89 -2.04 -14.79 -5.66
CA ARG A 89 -3.36 -14.49 -6.19
C ARG A 89 -3.25 -13.36 -7.21
N THR A 90 -4.24 -13.27 -8.10
CA THR A 90 -4.25 -12.28 -9.18
C THR A 90 -4.05 -10.85 -8.69
N ALA A 91 -4.78 -10.43 -7.66
CA ALA A 91 -4.65 -9.07 -7.13
C ALA A 91 -3.25 -8.83 -6.54
N ASP A 92 -2.74 -9.77 -5.74
CA ASP A 92 -1.42 -9.66 -5.12
C ASP A 92 -0.32 -9.58 -6.18
N ALA A 93 -0.39 -10.45 -7.18
CA ALA A 93 0.56 -10.44 -8.30
C ALA A 93 0.52 -9.14 -9.09
N THR A 94 -0.66 -8.55 -9.25
CA THR A 94 -0.84 -7.29 -9.96
C THR A 94 -0.28 -6.11 -9.18
N HIS A 95 -0.45 -6.06 -7.88
CA HIS A 95 0.18 -5.04 -7.04
C HIS A 95 1.70 -5.14 -7.09
N LEU A 96 2.24 -6.35 -6.99
CA LEU A 96 3.67 -6.58 -7.09
C LEU A 96 4.22 -6.18 -8.46
N ALA A 97 3.54 -6.58 -9.53
CA ALA A 97 3.93 -6.25 -10.90
C ALA A 97 3.94 -4.75 -11.14
N THR A 98 2.97 -4.02 -10.59
CA THR A 98 2.92 -2.57 -10.68
C THR A 98 4.13 -1.95 -9.99
N ALA A 99 4.46 -2.41 -8.78
CA ALA A 99 5.63 -1.95 -8.03
C ALA A 99 6.93 -2.16 -8.82
N VAL A 100 7.12 -3.35 -9.36
CA VAL A 100 8.30 -3.70 -10.16
C VAL A 100 8.37 -2.85 -11.44
N SER A 101 7.25 -2.72 -12.14
CA SER A 101 7.18 -1.93 -13.39
C SER A 101 7.47 -0.45 -13.18
N MET A 102 7.12 0.08 -12.03
CA MET A 102 7.38 1.46 -11.65
C MET A 102 8.81 1.71 -11.15
N GLY A 103 9.61 0.66 -10.97
CA GLY A 103 10.94 0.77 -10.40
C GLY A 103 10.95 1.16 -8.92
N ALA A 104 9.92 0.77 -8.18
CA ALA A 104 9.89 1.00 -6.74
C ALA A 104 11.02 0.25 -6.05
N ASP A 105 11.55 0.83 -4.97
CA ASP A 105 12.65 0.23 -4.22
C ASP A 105 12.13 -0.81 -3.22
N ARG A 106 10.96 -0.55 -2.64
CA ARG A 106 10.37 -1.41 -1.61
C ARG A 106 8.88 -1.62 -1.87
N PHE A 107 8.41 -2.80 -1.53
CA PHE A 107 6.99 -3.15 -1.51
C PHE A 107 6.55 -3.37 -0.07
N ILE A 108 5.67 -2.51 0.43
CA ILE A 108 5.20 -2.53 1.81
C ILE A 108 3.93 -3.37 1.90
N THR A 109 3.99 -4.48 2.61
CA THR A 109 2.86 -5.40 2.79
C THR A 109 2.88 -6.03 4.17
N ASN A 110 1.71 -6.23 4.77
CA ASN A 110 1.57 -7.01 6.00
C ASN A 110 1.30 -8.50 5.74
N ASN A 111 1.16 -8.89 4.49
CA ASN A 111 0.88 -10.27 4.11
C ASN A 111 2.18 -11.08 4.02
N LYS A 112 2.68 -11.55 5.17
CA LYS A 112 3.91 -12.35 5.25
C LYS A 112 3.77 -13.73 4.65
N ARG A 113 2.55 -14.24 4.60
CA ARG A 113 2.25 -15.57 4.09
C ARG A 113 2.55 -15.65 2.59
N ASP A 114 2.06 -14.68 1.82
CA ASP A 114 2.15 -14.68 0.36
C ASP A 114 3.37 -13.91 -0.13
N PHE A 115 3.78 -12.87 0.57
CA PHE A 115 4.95 -12.05 0.23
C PHE A 115 6.11 -12.33 1.19
N SER A 116 6.90 -13.33 0.83
CA SER A 116 8.09 -13.71 1.58
C SER A 116 9.35 -13.03 1.06
N THR A 117 10.42 -13.12 1.83
CA THR A 117 11.76 -12.65 1.43
C THR A 117 12.37 -13.42 0.26
N GLY A 118 11.73 -14.51 -0.18
CA GLY A 118 12.11 -15.25 -1.38
C GLY A 118 11.83 -14.53 -2.70
N ILE A 119 11.02 -13.46 -2.68
CA ILE A 119 10.78 -12.61 -3.84
C ILE A 119 12.01 -11.72 -4.04
N THR A 120 12.60 -11.80 -5.25
CA THR A 120 13.89 -11.16 -5.55
C THR A 120 13.78 -9.92 -6.44
N GLU A 121 12.63 -9.68 -7.09
CA GLU A 121 12.43 -8.57 -8.02
C GLU A 121 12.38 -7.22 -7.33
N ILE A 122 12.04 -7.19 -6.04
CA ILE A 122 11.91 -5.98 -5.23
C ILE A 122 12.08 -6.36 -3.76
N ASP A 123 12.51 -5.42 -2.93
CA ASP A 123 12.59 -5.63 -1.49
C ASP A 123 11.18 -5.67 -0.89
N ILE A 124 10.84 -6.77 -0.24
CA ILE A 124 9.60 -6.93 0.50
C ILE A 124 9.82 -6.46 1.93
N ILE A 125 9.05 -5.48 2.36
CA ILE A 125 9.15 -4.90 3.71
C ILE A 125 7.82 -5.07 4.43
N HIS A 126 7.87 -5.65 5.61
CA HIS A 126 6.71 -5.76 6.49
C HIS A 126 6.69 -4.58 7.47
N PRO A 127 5.50 -4.13 7.94
CA PRO A 127 5.41 -2.95 8.81
C PRO A 127 6.28 -2.99 10.06
N GLU A 128 6.51 -4.17 10.65
CA GLU A 128 7.40 -4.30 11.80
C GLU A 128 8.87 -3.98 11.51
N GLU A 129 9.27 -4.00 10.23
CA GLU A 129 10.63 -3.63 9.80
C GLU A 129 10.77 -2.13 9.58
N LEU A 130 9.66 -1.40 9.56
CA LEU A 130 9.68 0.06 9.47
C LEU A 130 10.05 0.65 10.84
N PRO A 131 10.69 1.85 10.86
CA PRO A 131 11.00 2.51 12.11
C PRO A 131 9.72 2.92 12.85
N ASP A 132 9.81 2.99 14.19
CA ASP A 132 8.73 3.57 14.98
C ASP A 132 8.51 5.02 14.53
N PRO A 133 7.23 5.46 14.43
CA PRO A 133 6.95 6.84 14.05
C PRO A 133 7.48 7.79 15.12
N GLU A 134 8.17 8.84 14.69
CA GLU A 134 8.53 9.92 15.60
C GLU A 134 7.26 10.59 16.12
N PRO A 135 7.25 11.03 17.40
CA PRO A 135 6.15 11.79 17.94
C PRO A 135 5.88 13.00 17.04
N LEU A 136 4.60 13.20 16.66
CA LEU A 136 4.22 14.39 15.92
C LEU A 136 4.43 15.59 16.83
N ASP A 137 5.27 16.51 16.41
CA ASP A 137 5.27 17.87 16.91
C ASP A 137 3.97 18.53 16.42
N ASP A 138 3.36 19.39 17.23
CA ASP A 138 2.13 20.10 16.87
C ASP A 138 2.24 20.88 15.56
N SER A 139 3.45 21.25 15.16
CA SER A 139 3.75 21.91 13.88
C SER A 139 3.72 20.96 12.67
N ASP A 140 3.87 19.67 12.90
CA ASP A 140 3.94 18.64 11.84
C ASP A 140 2.59 17.97 11.57
N VAL A 141 1.55 18.32 12.32
CA VAL A 141 0.21 17.79 12.09
C VAL A 141 -0.31 18.36 10.77
N PRO A 142 -0.44 17.53 9.71
CA PRO A 142 -1.03 18.02 8.48
C PRO A 142 -2.46 18.46 8.77
N LEU A 143 -2.82 19.67 8.31
CA LEU A 143 -4.20 20.11 8.27
C LEU A 143 -4.95 19.13 7.37
N MET A 144 -5.58 18.14 7.98
CA MET A 144 -6.48 17.25 7.28
C MET A 144 -7.67 18.08 6.82
N PRO A 145 -7.97 18.15 5.52
CA PRO A 145 -9.20 18.78 5.08
C PRO A 145 -10.39 18.03 5.69
N LEU A 146 -11.17 18.76 6.39
CA LEU A 146 -12.44 18.26 6.95
C LEU A 146 -13.39 17.85 5.83
#